data_54af716f18a30145c636c3254fe79c78
#
_entry.id   54af716f18a30145c636c3254fe79c78
#
_cell.length_a   1.000
_cell.length_b   1.000
_cell.length_c   1.000
_cell.angle_alpha   90.00
_cell.angle_beta   90.00
_cell.angle_gamma   90.00
#
_symmetry.space_group_name_H-M   'P 1'
#
loop_
_entity.id
_entity.type
_entity.pdbx_description
1 polymer ?
#
loop_
_entity_poly.entity_id
_entity_poly.type
_entity_poly.pdbx_seq_one_letter_code
_entity_poly.pdbx_strand_id
1 'polypeptide(L)'
;MFKYIINSCLYNTQKCSLCGASDHRFHGLCEGCHADLPWLIHACPRCALPLPRHLSGLCSHCSNELPAFDKVQAAFTYSFPLSQLIPAIKYHRQPAHLGWLAATLSDFIRQRHEGRWPDALIPVPMHPFSQIYRGYNQAELLAQRLSHQLHIPLQLSLRKHRRTPKQMSLSLEARRRNLQDSFTVRSTAPEYVALIDDVMTTGTTVSTLARLLREHGCKRVDVWVLARTPENR
;
A
#
# COMPACT_ATOMS: atom_id res chain seq x y z
N MET A 1 -25.91 -14.87 2.38
CA MET A 1 -24.84 -15.86 2.06
C MET A 1 -24.36 -15.58 0.63
N PHE A 2 -23.49 -14.57 0.41
CA PHE A 2 -22.91 -14.28 -0.91
C PHE A 2 -21.58 -15.02 -1.02
N LYS A 3 -21.58 -16.15 -1.70
CA LYS A 3 -20.39 -16.80 -2.21
C LYS A 3 -19.75 -15.85 -3.22
N TYR A 4 -18.69 -15.17 -2.80
CA TYR A 4 -17.78 -14.56 -3.77
C TYR A 4 -17.15 -15.71 -4.58
N ILE A 5 -17.68 -15.92 -5.76
CA ILE A 5 -16.97 -16.65 -6.81
C ILE A 5 -15.71 -15.81 -7.07
N ILE A 6 -14.61 -16.22 -6.47
CA ILE A 6 -13.29 -15.84 -6.92
C ILE A 6 -13.14 -16.55 -8.27
N ASN A 7 -13.72 -15.95 -9.31
CA ASN A 7 -13.31 -16.25 -10.65
C ASN A 7 -11.82 -15.92 -10.67
N SER A 8 -11.00 -16.97 -10.61
CA SER A 8 -9.66 -16.93 -11.14
C SER A 8 -9.81 -16.36 -12.55
N CYS A 9 -9.69 -15.03 -12.68
CA CYS A 9 -9.44 -14.42 -13.96
C CYS A 9 -8.22 -15.19 -14.48
N LEU A 10 -8.47 -16.14 -15.36
CA LEU A 10 -7.47 -16.78 -16.17
C LEU A 10 -6.72 -15.62 -16.82
N TYR A 11 -5.60 -15.23 -16.21
CA TYR A 11 -4.64 -14.42 -16.92
C TYR A 11 -4.46 -15.12 -18.25
N ASN A 12 -4.68 -14.41 -19.31
CA ASN A 12 -4.28 -14.90 -20.61
C ASN A 12 -2.76 -15.05 -20.53
N THR A 13 -2.32 -16.23 -20.06
CA THR A 13 -0.95 -16.56 -19.69
C THR A 13 0.03 -16.50 -20.87
N GLN A 14 -0.47 -16.06 -22.02
CA GLN A 14 0.28 -16.04 -23.28
C GLN A 14 0.75 -14.63 -23.68
N LYS A 15 0.35 -13.55 -22.98
CA LYS A 15 0.68 -12.18 -23.40
C LYS A 15 1.02 -11.29 -22.21
N CYS A 16 1.98 -10.39 -22.42
CA CYS A 16 2.33 -9.36 -21.47
C CYS A 16 1.12 -8.47 -21.14
N SER A 17 0.82 -8.27 -19.87
CA SER A 17 -0.33 -7.50 -19.38
C SER A 17 -0.26 -5.99 -19.71
N LEU A 18 0.90 -5.46 -20.14
CA LEU A 18 1.10 -4.06 -20.48
C LEU A 18 1.18 -3.83 -22.00
N CYS A 19 2.01 -4.59 -22.73
CA CYS A 19 2.24 -4.35 -24.14
C CYS A 19 1.68 -5.43 -25.08
N GLY A 20 1.16 -6.56 -24.53
CA GLY A 20 0.62 -7.65 -25.33
C GLY A 20 1.66 -8.57 -25.99
N ALA A 21 2.96 -8.39 -25.74
CA ALA A 21 4.01 -9.28 -26.25
C ALA A 21 3.84 -10.71 -25.74
N SER A 22 4.33 -11.71 -26.48
CA SER A 22 4.19 -13.12 -26.15
C SER A 22 5.10 -13.58 -24.99
N ASP A 23 6.16 -12.84 -24.66
CA ASP A 23 7.00 -13.08 -23.49
C ASP A 23 6.35 -12.45 -22.24
N HIS A 24 6.23 -13.21 -21.15
CA HIS A 24 5.54 -12.78 -19.93
C HIS A 24 6.12 -13.40 -18.67
N ARG A 25 7.44 -13.59 -18.64
CA ARG A 25 8.18 -14.29 -17.56
C ARG A 25 8.11 -13.62 -16.19
N PHE A 26 7.87 -12.31 -16.12
CA PHE A 26 7.86 -11.55 -14.87
C PHE A 26 6.43 -11.31 -14.38
N HIS A 27 5.81 -12.34 -13.77
CA HIS A 27 4.44 -12.28 -13.24
C HIS A 27 3.37 -11.87 -14.27
N GLY A 28 3.58 -12.21 -15.55
CA GLY A 28 2.68 -11.77 -16.64
C GLY A 28 3.11 -10.47 -17.32
N LEU A 29 4.33 -10.01 -17.08
CA LEU A 29 5.00 -8.95 -17.84
C LEU A 29 6.16 -9.51 -18.66
N CYS A 30 6.43 -8.93 -19.83
CA CYS A 30 7.67 -9.17 -20.55
C CYS A 30 8.84 -8.45 -19.86
N GLU A 31 10.07 -8.85 -20.22
CA GLU A 31 11.29 -8.30 -19.64
C GLU A 31 11.38 -6.77 -19.82
N GLY A 32 11.09 -6.26 -21.03
CA GLY A 32 11.10 -4.83 -21.29
C GLY A 32 10.11 -4.06 -20.42
N CYS A 33 8.83 -4.49 -20.39
CA CYS A 33 7.84 -3.83 -19.55
C CYS A 33 8.17 -3.90 -18.05
N HIS A 34 8.75 -5.01 -17.58
CA HIS A 34 9.18 -5.14 -16.19
C HIS A 34 10.37 -4.20 -15.88
N ALA A 35 11.35 -4.10 -16.79
CA ALA A 35 12.49 -3.20 -16.64
C ALA A 35 12.07 -1.72 -16.65
N ASP A 36 11.07 -1.36 -17.48
CA ASP A 36 10.54 -0.01 -17.62
C ASP A 36 9.60 0.42 -16.48
N LEU A 37 9.31 -0.46 -15.51
CA LEU A 37 8.53 -0.04 -14.34
C LEU A 37 9.29 1.04 -13.56
N PRO A 38 8.58 2.02 -12.99
CA PRO A 38 9.21 3.14 -12.29
C PRO A 38 9.70 2.72 -10.89
N TRP A 39 10.68 1.82 -10.85
CA TRP A 39 11.25 1.28 -9.63
C TRP A 39 11.77 2.37 -8.70
N LEU A 40 11.38 2.30 -7.44
CA LEU A 40 11.87 3.22 -6.42
C LEU A 40 13.22 2.75 -5.87
N ILE A 41 14.30 3.32 -6.42
CA ILE A 41 15.67 2.92 -6.09
C ILE A 41 16.24 3.78 -4.95
N HIS A 42 16.10 5.10 -5.06
CA HIS A 42 16.60 6.06 -4.08
C HIS A 42 15.46 6.70 -3.31
N ALA A 43 15.39 6.42 -2.02
CA ALA A 43 14.29 6.86 -1.17
C ALA A 43 14.73 7.07 0.28
N CYS A 44 13.98 7.89 1.00
CA CYS A 44 14.10 8.02 2.44
C CYS A 44 13.94 6.66 3.13
N PRO A 45 14.88 6.20 3.97
CA PRO A 45 14.82 4.88 4.62
C PRO A 45 13.62 4.74 5.57
N ARG A 46 13.04 5.86 6.03
CA ARG A 46 11.89 5.86 6.93
C ARG A 46 10.55 5.85 6.17
N CYS A 47 10.31 6.80 5.27
CA CYS A 47 9.00 7.01 4.66
C CYS A 47 8.96 6.72 3.15
N ALA A 48 10.03 6.19 2.58
CA ALA A 48 10.19 5.88 1.17
C ALA A 48 9.92 7.07 0.22
N LEU A 49 10.01 8.33 0.70
CA LEU A 49 9.94 9.49 -0.18
C LEU A 49 11.09 9.41 -1.20
N PRO A 50 10.81 9.47 -2.52
CA PRO A 50 11.85 9.50 -3.53
C PRO A 50 12.84 10.63 -3.26
N LEU A 51 14.13 10.33 -3.26
CA LEU A 51 15.20 11.29 -3.03
C LEU A 51 16.05 11.45 -4.31
N PRO A 52 16.59 12.65 -4.56
CA PRO A 52 17.64 12.84 -5.55
C PRO A 52 18.85 11.93 -5.28
N ARG A 53 19.54 11.49 -6.33
CA ARG A 53 20.65 10.52 -6.22
C ARG A 53 21.81 11.00 -5.33
N HIS A 54 22.02 12.30 -5.21
CA HIS A 54 23.07 12.90 -4.37
C HIS A 54 22.69 13.04 -2.89
N LEU A 55 21.45 12.78 -2.52
CA LEU A 55 20.97 12.81 -1.13
C LEU A 55 20.88 11.39 -0.57
N SER A 56 21.39 11.22 0.64
CA SER A 56 21.28 9.98 1.42
C SER A 56 20.69 10.28 2.79
N GLY A 57 20.10 9.26 3.43
CA GLY A 57 19.51 9.40 4.77
C GLY A 57 18.05 9.84 4.76
N LEU A 58 17.62 10.46 5.86
CA LEU A 58 16.25 10.87 6.05
C LEU A 58 15.90 12.09 5.16
N CYS A 59 14.64 12.11 4.65
CA CYS A 59 14.13 13.31 4.01
C CYS A 59 13.86 14.43 5.05
N SER A 60 13.67 15.68 4.60
CA SER A 60 13.42 16.84 5.46
C SER A 60 12.28 16.62 6.45
N HIS A 61 11.18 16.00 6.01
CA HIS A 61 10.05 15.70 6.88
C HIS A 61 10.42 14.72 8.00
N CYS A 62 11.10 13.62 7.68
CA CYS A 62 11.49 12.63 8.68
C CYS A 62 12.63 13.09 9.58
N SER A 63 13.47 14.03 9.13
CA SER A 63 14.50 14.65 9.97
C SER A 63 13.90 15.61 10.99
N ASN A 64 12.80 16.28 10.66
CA ASN A 64 12.12 17.22 11.55
C ASN A 64 11.16 16.49 12.52
N GLU A 65 10.34 15.57 12.03
CA GLU A 65 9.38 14.82 12.82
C GLU A 65 9.28 13.37 12.30
N LEU A 66 9.66 12.40 13.13
CA LEU A 66 9.52 11.00 12.77
C LEU A 66 8.04 10.60 12.74
N PRO A 67 7.60 9.91 11.66
CA PRO A 67 6.25 9.37 11.61
C PRO A 67 6.05 8.23 12.61
N ALA A 68 4.79 7.94 12.96
CA ALA A 68 4.45 6.90 13.93
C ALA A 68 4.73 5.47 13.45
N PHE A 69 4.90 5.24 12.15
CA PHE A 69 5.34 3.95 11.58
C PHE A 69 6.87 3.83 11.60
N ASP A 70 7.38 2.60 11.50
CA ASP A 70 8.82 2.32 11.59
C ASP A 70 9.53 2.39 10.24
N LYS A 71 8.97 1.78 9.21
CA LYS A 71 9.57 1.74 7.87
C LYS A 71 8.50 1.66 6.81
N VAL A 72 8.71 2.33 5.69
CA VAL A 72 7.91 2.15 4.47
C VAL A 72 8.70 1.37 3.43
N GLN A 73 8.08 0.37 2.82
CA GLN A 73 8.56 -0.29 1.62
C GLN A 73 7.59 0.03 0.48
N ALA A 74 8.10 0.69 -0.55
CA ALA A 74 7.37 1.02 -1.76
C ALA A 74 8.15 0.51 -2.95
N ALA A 75 7.53 -0.30 -3.81
CA ALA A 75 8.21 -0.86 -4.98
C ALA A 75 8.46 0.21 -6.05
N PHE A 76 7.52 1.14 -6.20
CA PHE A 76 7.52 2.07 -7.32
C PHE A 76 7.38 3.53 -6.89
N THR A 77 7.90 4.42 -7.72
CA THR A 77 7.48 5.82 -7.74
C THR A 77 6.09 5.92 -8.39
N TYR A 78 5.19 6.75 -7.84
CA TYR A 78 3.87 6.97 -8.42
C TYR A 78 3.98 7.84 -9.68
N SER A 79 4.33 7.22 -10.79
CA SER A 79 4.47 7.80 -12.13
C SER A 79 3.93 6.83 -13.18
N PHE A 80 4.00 7.15 -14.46
CA PHE A 80 3.59 6.22 -15.52
C PHE A 80 4.41 4.92 -15.46
N PRO A 81 3.81 3.73 -15.64
CA PRO A 81 2.40 3.47 -15.93
C PRO A 81 1.48 3.38 -14.68
N LEU A 82 2.04 3.37 -13.46
CA LEU A 82 1.27 3.20 -12.21
C LEU A 82 0.23 4.31 -11.99
N SER A 83 0.53 5.55 -12.44
CA SER A 83 -0.38 6.70 -12.36
C SER A 83 -1.66 6.52 -13.21
N GLN A 84 -1.67 5.59 -14.17
CA GLN A 84 -2.86 5.20 -14.94
C GLN A 84 -3.47 3.90 -14.43
N LEU A 85 -2.66 2.90 -14.11
CA LEU A 85 -3.11 1.58 -13.67
C LEU A 85 -3.85 1.63 -12.32
N ILE A 86 -3.31 2.37 -11.35
CA ILE A 86 -3.92 2.42 -10.02
C ILE A 86 -5.28 3.14 -10.04
N PRO A 87 -5.49 4.25 -10.74
CA PRO A 87 -6.84 4.80 -10.98
C PRO A 87 -7.77 3.84 -11.72
N ALA A 88 -7.28 3.10 -12.72
CA ALA A 88 -8.08 2.10 -13.43
C ALA A 88 -8.56 1.00 -12.48
N ILE A 89 -7.71 0.51 -11.58
CA ILE A 89 -8.09 -0.39 -10.51
C ILE A 89 -9.13 0.26 -9.59
N LYS A 90 -8.93 1.52 -9.18
CA LYS A 90 -9.81 2.21 -8.21
C LYS A 90 -11.20 2.55 -8.76
N TYR A 91 -11.29 2.96 -9.99
CA TYR A 91 -12.48 3.62 -10.54
C TYR A 91 -13.11 2.89 -11.73
N HIS A 92 -12.33 2.09 -12.47
CA HIS A 92 -12.80 1.38 -13.67
C HIS A 92 -13.02 -0.11 -13.45
N ARG A 93 -13.02 -0.58 -12.18
CA ARG A 93 -13.25 -1.98 -11.80
C ARG A 93 -12.35 -2.97 -12.54
N GLN A 94 -11.08 -2.61 -12.72
CA GLN A 94 -10.08 -3.46 -13.36
C GLN A 94 -9.10 -4.07 -12.34
N PRO A 95 -9.54 -4.98 -11.44
CA PRO A 95 -8.68 -5.57 -10.41
C PRO A 95 -7.65 -6.57 -10.99
N ALA A 96 -7.73 -6.88 -12.28
CA ALA A 96 -6.84 -7.85 -12.95
C ALA A 96 -5.36 -7.48 -12.77
N HIS A 97 -5.02 -6.20 -12.84
CA HIS A 97 -3.64 -5.73 -12.64
C HIS A 97 -3.11 -5.93 -11.22
N LEU A 98 -3.97 -6.11 -10.20
CA LEU A 98 -3.53 -6.37 -8.82
C LEU A 98 -2.78 -7.70 -8.68
N GLY A 99 -2.99 -8.65 -9.59
CA GLY A 99 -2.30 -9.94 -9.55
C GLY A 99 -0.79 -9.80 -9.71
N TRP A 100 -0.36 -9.26 -10.83
CA TRP A 100 1.06 -9.08 -11.12
C TRP A 100 1.69 -7.98 -10.23
N LEU A 101 0.95 -6.91 -9.90
CA LEU A 101 1.41 -5.88 -8.97
C LEU A 101 1.70 -6.46 -7.57
N ALA A 102 0.82 -7.31 -7.05
CA ALA A 102 1.04 -7.97 -5.76
C ALA A 102 2.24 -8.91 -5.80
N ALA A 103 2.40 -9.69 -6.88
CA ALA A 103 3.53 -10.60 -7.05
C ALA A 103 4.85 -9.83 -7.12
N THR A 104 4.89 -8.75 -7.90
CA THR A 104 6.06 -7.87 -8.00
C THR A 104 6.40 -7.21 -6.65
N LEU A 105 5.38 -6.74 -5.90
CA LEU A 105 5.60 -6.19 -4.56
C LEU A 105 6.08 -7.26 -3.58
N SER A 106 5.56 -8.47 -3.66
CA SER A 106 5.99 -9.61 -2.84
C SER A 106 7.49 -9.91 -3.03
N ASP A 107 7.93 -9.98 -4.29
CA ASP A 107 9.36 -10.23 -4.60
C ASP A 107 10.24 -9.05 -4.16
N PHE A 108 9.78 -7.82 -4.37
CA PHE A 108 10.49 -6.63 -3.89
C PHE A 108 10.67 -6.64 -2.37
N ILE A 109 9.61 -7.02 -1.64
CA ILE A 109 9.67 -7.12 -0.18
C ILE A 109 10.62 -8.24 0.24
N ARG A 110 10.52 -9.43 -0.35
CA ARG A 110 11.41 -10.59 -0.04
C ARG A 110 12.87 -10.25 -0.21
N GLN A 111 13.23 -9.54 -1.27
CA GLN A 111 14.61 -9.16 -1.56
C GLN A 111 15.18 -8.12 -0.58
N ARG A 112 14.31 -7.33 0.08
CA ARG A 112 14.71 -6.21 0.95
C ARG A 112 14.30 -6.37 2.40
N HIS A 113 13.62 -7.48 2.71
CA HIS A 113 13.24 -7.79 4.08
C HIS A 113 14.43 -8.33 4.86
N GLU A 114 14.64 -7.74 6.02
CA GLU A 114 15.70 -8.14 6.96
C GLU A 114 15.06 -8.45 8.32
N GLY A 115 15.51 -9.54 8.94
CA GLY A 115 15.09 -9.93 10.28
C GLY A 115 13.71 -10.59 10.35
N ARG A 116 12.98 -10.32 11.44
CA ARG A 116 11.68 -10.92 11.73
C ARG A 116 10.59 -10.40 10.79
N TRP A 117 9.76 -11.31 10.27
CA TRP A 117 8.57 -10.97 9.50
C TRP A 117 7.45 -10.41 10.40
N PRO A 118 6.53 -9.58 9.85
CA PRO A 118 5.34 -9.16 10.58
C PRO A 118 4.49 -10.34 11.02
N ASP A 119 3.87 -10.22 12.19
CA ASP A 119 2.93 -11.22 12.69
C ASP A 119 1.61 -11.23 11.90
N ALA A 120 1.26 -10.06 11.33
CA ALA A 120 0.08 -9.92 10.48
C ALA A 120 0.22 -8.80 9.45
N LEU A 121 -0.49 -8.97 8.33
CA LEU A 121 -0.77 -7.91 7.36
C LEU A 121 -2.13 -7.28 7.67
N ILE A 122 -2.16 -5.95 7.76
CA ILE A 122 -3.39 -5.21 8.05
C ILE A 122 -3.66 -4.23 6.90
N PRO A 123 -4.71 -4.43 6.09
CA PRO A 123 -5.05 -3.49 5.04
C PRO A 123 -5.55 -2.16 5.60
N VAL A 124 -5.16 -1.06 4.97
CA VAL A 124 -5.73 0.26 5.26
C VAL A 124 -7.23 0.22 4.96
N PRO A 125 -8.08 0.53 5.96
CA PRO A 125 -9.51 0.40 5.80
C PRO A 125 -10.10 1.51 4.95
N MET A 126 -11.06 1.16 4.12
CA MET A 126 -11.87 2.08 3.34
C MET A 126 -13.20 2.34 4.04
N HIS A 127 -13.77 3.54 3.84
CA HIS A 127 -15.11 3.83 4.34
C HIS A 127 -16.16 2.94 3.64
N PRO A 128 -17.15 2.35 4.37
CA PRO A 128 -18.12 1.41 3.80
C PRO A 128 -18.84 1.91 2.54
N PHE A 129 -19.29 3.18 2.51
CA PHE A 129 -19.89 3.74 1.30
C PHE A 129 -18.95 3.79 0.10
N SER A 130 -17.67 4.05 0.33
CA SER A 130 -16.67 4.02 -0.75
C SER A 130 -16.44 2.59 -1.24
N GLN A 131 -16.49 1.62 -0.34
CA GLN A 131 -16.37 0.20 -0.68
C GLN A 131 -17.58 -0.30 -1.47
N ILE A 132 -18.81 0.10 -1.08
CA ILE A 132 -20.04 -0.22 -1.83
C ILE A 132 -19.97 0.38 -3.24
N TYR A 133 -19.59 1.65 -3.36
CA TYR A 133 -19.48 2.32 -4.67
C TYR A 133 -18.42 1.69 -5.58
N ARG A 134 -17.25 1.32 -5.04
CA ARG A 134 -16.15 0.68 -5.79
C ARG A 134 -16.33 -0.82 -5.98
N GLY A 135 -17.09 -1.49 -5.10
CA GLY A 135 -17.28 -2.94 -5.06
C GLY A 135 -16.23 -3.67 -4.21
N TYR A 136 -15.08 -3.05 -3.93
CA TYR A 136 -13.98 -3.64 -3.15
C TYR A 136 -13.04 -2.60 -2.53
N ASN A 137 -12.23 -3.05 -1.55
CA ASN A 137 -11.10 -2.30 -1.02
C ASN A 137 -9.80 -2.81 -1.66
N GLN A 138 -9.09 -1.94 -2.39
CA GLN A 138 -7.84 -2.30 -3.09
C GLN A 138 -6.75 -2.75 -2.14
N ALA A 139 -6.62 -2.07 -1.00
CA ALA A 139 -5.64 -2.44 0.03
C ALA A 139 -5.92 -3.83 0.60
N GLU A 140 -7.20 -4.21 0.77
CA GLU A 140 -7.60 -5.53 1.23
C GLU A 140 -7.30 -6.62 0.19
N LEU A 141 -7.63 -6.39 -1.09
CA LEU A 141 -7.29 -7.34 -2.15
C LEU A 141 -5.78 -7.52 -2.32
N LEU A 142 -5.01 -6.43 -2.19
CA LEU A 142 -3.55 -6.48 -2.21
C LEU A 142 -3.02 -7.27 -1.01
N ALA A 143 -3.52 -6.98 0.20
CA ALA A 143 -3.12 -7.65 1.42
C ALA A 143 -3.44 -9.16 1.40
N GLN A 144 -4.60 -9.57 0.85
CA GLN A 144 -4.96 -10.99 0.66
C GLN A 144 -3.95 -11.71 -0.22
N ARG A 145 -3.54 -11.11 -1.33
CA ARG A 145 -2.55 -11.69 -2.25
C ARG A 145 -1.16 -11.79 -1.61
N LEU A 146 -0.72 -10.73 -0.94
CA LEU A 146 0.55 -10.73 -0.20
C LEU A 146 0.55 -11.75 0.94
N SER A 147 -0.55 -11.86 1.69
CA SER A 147 -0.72 -12.85 2.76
C SER A 147 -0.51 -14.28 2.24
N HIS A 148 -1.14 -14.59 1.11
CA HIS A 148 -0.99 -15.90 0.46
C HIS A 148 0.45 -16.15 -0.03
N GLN A 149 1.07 -15.13 -0.66
CA GLN A 149 2.41 -15.27 -1.26
C GLN A 149 3.53 -15.30 -0.22
N LEU A 150 3.40 -14.52 0.85
CA LEU A 150 4.40 -14.38 1.91
C LEU A 150 4.14 -15.30 3.11
N HIS A 151 3.01 -16.00 3.14
CA HIS A 151 2.56 -16.85 4.25
C HIS A 151 2.45 -16.08 5.58
N ILE A 152 2.04 -14.80 5.52
CA ILE A 152 1.80 -13.95 6.69
C ILE A 152 0.29 -13.82 6.91
N PRO A 153 -0.23 -14.02 8.14
CA PRO A 153 -1.65 -13.91 8.42
C PRO A 153 -2.25 -12.55 8.02
N LEU A 154 -3.45 -12.56 7.43
CA LEU A 154 -4.23 -11.35 7.18
C LEU A 154 -5.13 -11.07 8.38
N GLN A 155 -5.11 -9.83 8.90
CA GLN A 155 -5.96 -9.42 10.01
C GLN A 155 -6.75 -8.15 9.63
N LEU A 156 -8.09 -8.23 9.71
CA LEU A 156 -9.00 -7.11 9.43
C LEU A 156 -9.37 -6.39 10.75
N SER A 157 -8.36 -5.92 11.47
CA SER A 157 -8.52 -5.32 12.80
C SER A 157 -8.90 -3.84 12.79
N LEU A 158 -8.78 -3.17 11.66
CA LEU A 158 -9.07 -1.74 11.50
C LEU A 158 -10.37 -1.49 10.77
N ARG A 159 -11.14 -0.49 11.24
CA ARG A 159 -12.35 -0.02 10.56
C ARG A 159 -12.34 1.49 10.42
N LYS A 160 -12.76 1.98 9.25
CA LYS A 160 -13.06 3.40 9.01
C LYS A 160 -14.56 3.64 9.11
N HIS A 161 -15.02 4.46 10.05
CA HIS A 161 -16.44 4.71 10.30
C HIS A 161 -16.90 6.12 9.90
N ARG A 162 -15.97 7.08 9.72
CA ARG A 162 -16.31 8.43 9.25
C ARG A 162 -15.72 8.72 7.87
N ARG A 163 -16.51 9.38 7.01
CA ARG A 163 -15.96 10.07 5.85
C ARG A 163 -15.19 11.30 6.34
N THR A 164 -13.91 11.39 6.03
CA THR A 164 -13.16 12.63 6.20
C THR A 164 -13.31 13.46 4.92
N PRO A 165 -14.12 14.55 4.93
CA PRO A 165 -14.15 15.46 3.79
C PRO A 165 -12.77 16.11 3.62
N LYS A 166 -12.43 16.46 2.38
CA LYS A 166 -11.29 17.34 2.11
C LYS A 166 -11.66 18.74 2.62
N GLN A 167 -11.54 18.97 3.93
CA GLN A 167 -11.77 20.30 4.50
C GLN A 167 -10.48 21.10 4.38
N MET A 168 -10.49 22.07 3.47
CA MET A 168 -9.36 22.98 3.23
C MET A 168 -9.16 24.01 4.36
N SER A 169 -10.14 24.19 5.25
CA SER A 169 -10.20 25.25 6.28
C SER A 169 -9.73 24.86 7.68
N LEU A 170 -9.39 23.58 7.93
CA LEU A 170 -8.97 23.15 9.27
C LEU A 170 -7.47 23.27 9.48
N SER A 171 -7.06 23.59 10.73
CA SER A 171 -5.67 23.51 11.17
C SER A 171 -5.11 22.10 11.04
N LEU A 172 -3.78 21.95 10.95
CA LEU A 172 -3.11 20.65 10.86
C LEU A 172 -3.48 19.72 12.03
N GLU A 173 -3.58 20.26 13.24
CA GLU A 173 -3.98 19.49 14.43
C GLU A 173 -5.44 19.03 14.37
N ALA A 174 -6.37 19.90 13.97
CA ALA A 174 -7.76 19.52 13.80
C ALA A 174 -7.95 18.45 12.71
N ARG A 175 -7.17 18.53 11.63
CA ARG A 175 -7.14 17.46 10.60
C ARG A 175 -6.61 16.14 11.15
N ARG A 176 -5.55 16.17 11.97
CA ARG A 176 -4.98 14.98 12.61
C ARG A 176 -6.01 14.32 13.55
N ARG A 177 -6.68 15.11 14.41
CA ARG A 177 -7.74 14.61 15.32
C ARG A 177 -8.93 14.03 14.56
N ASN A 178 -9.48 14.76 13.58
CA ASN A 178 -10.60 14.28 12.76
C ASN A 178 -10.27 12.98 11.99
N LEU A 179 -9.02 12.81 11.60
CA LEU A 179 -8.59 11.59 10.93
C LEU A 179 -8.45 10.44 11.93
N GLN A 180 -7.91 10.69 13.12
CA GLN A 180 -7.80 9.70 14.19
C GLN A 180 -9.19 9.20 14.63
N ASP A 181 -10.13 10.11 14.87
CA ASP A 181 -11.53 9.80 15.22
C ASP A 181 -12.31 9.09 14.08
N SER A 182 -11.69 8.92 12.92
CA SER A 182 -12.34 8.22 11.80
C SER A 182 -12.08 6.73 11.77
N PHE A 183 -11.18 6.24 12.63
CA PHE A 183 -10.77 4.84 12.66
C PHE A 183 -10.97 4.22 14.04
N THR A 184 -11.24 2.92 14.07
CA THR A 184 -11.29 2.11 15.30
C THR A 184 -10.53 0.81 15.11
N VAL A 185 -9.92 0.32 16.21
CA VAL A 185 -9.35 -1.02 16.29
C VAL A 185 -10.41 -1.97 16.82
N ARG A 186 -10.58 -3.14 16.19
CA ARG A 186 -11.61 -4.13 16.54
C ARG A 186 -11.09 -5.33 17.32
N SER A 187 -9.80 -5.53 17.32
CA SER A 187 -9.13 -6.66 17.97
C SER A 187 -7.76 -6.23 18.46
N THR A 188 -7.22 -6.95 19.44
CA THR A 188 -5.84 -6.74 19.91
C THR A 188 -4.86 -6.73 18.74
N ALA A 189 -4.01 -5.72 18.69
CA ALA A 189 -2.98 -5.62 17.67
C ALA A 189 -1.81 -6.57 17.99
N PRO A 190 -1.28 -7.33 17.01
CA PRO A 190 -0.04 -8.05 17.17
C PRO A 190 1.14 -7.12 17.47
N GLU A 191 2.23 -7.66 18.00
CA GLU A 191 3.41 -6.86 18.34
C GLU A 191 4.05 -6.19 17.13
N TYR A 192 4.09 -6.89 16.00
CA TYR A 192 4.66 -6.38 14.76
C TYR A 192 3.69 -6.59 13.59
N VAL A 193 3.31 -5.52 12.93
CA VAL A 193 2.38 -5.58 11.79
C VAL A 193 2.93 -4.82 10.58
N ALA A 194 2.46 -5.21 9.38
CA ALA A 194 2.62 -4.40 8.18
C ALA A 194 1.25 -3.86 7.73
N LEU A 195 1.12 -2.53 7.68
CA LEU A 195 -0.01 -1.86 7.03
C LEU A 195 0.14 -1.93 5.52
N ILE A 196 -0.92 -2.36 4.83
CA ILE A 196 -0.93 -2.51 3.37
C ILE A 196 -1.81 -1.44 2.75
N ASP A 197 -1.26 -0.70 1.77
CA ASP A 197 -2.02 0.26 0.95
C ASP A 197 -1.55 0.20 -0.51
N ASP A 198 -2.28 0.81 -1.42
CA ASP A 198 -1.88 0.87 -2.83
C ASP A 198 -0.90 2.03 -3.10
N VAL A 199 -1.20 3.23 -2.64
CA VAL A 199 -0.37 4.44 -2.84
C VAL A 199 -0.24 5.24 -1.56
N MET A 200 0.98 5.52 -1.18
CA MET A 200 1.26 6.46 -0.12
C MET A 200 1.59 7.85 -0.69
N THR A 201 0.75 8.83 -0.36
CA THR A 201 0.97 10.25 -0.71
C THR A 201 1.73 10.97 0.41
N THR A 202 1.07 11.64 1.32
CA THR A 202 1.70 12.31 2.47
C THR A 202 2.05 11.37 3.62
N GLY A 203 1.48 10.16 3.64
CA GLY A 203 1.64 9.21 4.73
C GLY A 203 0.78 9.53 5.97
N THR A 204 -0.06 10.57 5.93
CA THR A 204 -0.88 10.97 7.08
C THR A 204 -1.81 9.84 7.54
N THR A 205 -2.48 9.15 6.60
CA THR A 205 -3.39 8.03 6.92
C THR A 205 -2.65 6.90 7.64
N VAL A 206 -1.56 6.42 7.07
CA VAL A 206 -0.79 5.29 7.65
C VAL A 206 -0.12 5.69 8.97
N SER A 207 0.32 6.95 9.12
CA SER A 207 0.86 7.46 10.39
C SER A 207 -0.21 7.52 11.48
N THR A 208 -1.44 7.92 11.14
CA THR A 208 -2.58 7.91 12.06
C THR A 208 -2.91 6.47 12.49
N LEU A 209 -2.98 5.53 11.55
CA LEU A 209 -3.26 4.12 11.84
C LEU A 209 -2.13 3.47 12.66
N ALA A 210 -0.88 3.80 12.38
CA ALA A 210 0.26 3.32 13.14
C ALA A 210 0.21 3.80 14.60
N ARG A 211 -0.14 5.07 14.83
CA ARG A 211 -0.33 5.60 16.19
C ARG A 211 -1.45 4.84 16.92
N LEU A 212 -2.59 4.67 16.27
CA LEU A 212 -3.72 3.94 16.82
C LEU A 212 -3.36 2.48 17.15
N LEU A 213 -2.62 1.79 16.31
CA LEU A 213 -2.15 0.42 16.58
C LEU A 213 -1.16 0.37 17.75
N ARG A 214 -0.28 1.37 17.89
CA ARG A 214 0.64 1.48 19.04
C ARG A 214 -0.10 1.72 20.35
N GLU A 215 -1.15 2.53 20.36
CA GLU A 215 -2.04 2.73 21.49
C GLU A 215 -2.74 1.43 21.93
N HIS A 216 -2.85 0.45 21.00
CA HIS A 216 -3.44 -0.88 21.26
C HIS A 216 -2.38 -1.99 21.39
N GLY A 217 -1.14 -1.63 21.74
CA GLY A 217 -0.08 -2.56 22.13
C GLY A 217 0.88 -3.00 21.02
N CYS A 218 0.71 -2.53 19.78
CA CYS A 218 1.64 -2.85 18.70
C CYS A 218 2.99 -2.15 18.93
N LYS A 219 4.10 -2.89 18.87
CA LYS A 219 5.45 -2.37 19.12
C LYS A 219 6.13 -1.89 17.83
N ARG A 220 5.80 -2.53 16.69
CA ARG A 220 6.39 -2.19 15.39
C ARG A 220 5.32 -2.16 14.29
N VAL A 221 5.32 -1.07 13.50
CA VAL A 221 4.40 -0.89 12.38
C VAL A 221 5.19 -0.54 11.14
N ASP A 222 5.33 -1.48 10.23
CA ASP A 222 5.85 -1.22 8.89
C ASP A 222 4.68 -0.90 7.93
N VAL A 223 4.97 -0.29 6.80
CA VAL A 223 3.99 0.07 5.77
C VAL A 223 4.47 -0.45 4.43
N TRP A 224 3.66 -1.24 3.73
CA TRP A 224 3.99 -1.78 2.42
C TRP A 224 3.00 -1.25 1.39
N VAL A 225 3.50 -0.60 0.36
CA VAL A 225 2.69 0.02 -0.70
C VAL A 225 3.23 -0.30 -2.08
N LEU A 226 2.36 -0.30 -3.08
CA LEU A 226 2.80 -0.42 -4.47
C LEU A 226 3.64 0.79 -4.88
N ALA A 227 3.14 2.00 -4.61
CA ALA A 227 3.80 3.20 -5.07
C ALA A 227 3.86 4.33 -4.03
N ARG A 228 4.90 5.12 -4.11
CA ARG A 228 5.12 6.34 -3.32
C ARG A 228 5.08 7.57 -4.22
N THR A 229 4.23 8.53 -3.88
CA THR A 229 4.18 9.80 -4.60
C THR A 229 5.42 10.63 -4.30
N PRO A 230 6.12 11.17 -5.30
CA PRO A 230 7.17 12.15 -5.08
C PRO A 230 6.60 13.42 -4.43
N GLU A 231 7.44 14.20 -3.79
CA GLU A 231 7.08 15.50 -3.29
C GLU A 231 6.82 16.44 -4.47
N ASN A 232 5.62 17.06 -4.52
CA ASN A 232 5.38 18.11 -5.49
C ASN A 232 6.25 19.31 -5.08
N ARG A 233 7.23 19.63 -5.91
CA ARG A 233 7.98 20.86 -5.84
C ARG A 233 7.18 21.99 -6.45
#